data_55bb086e2a11771d4ad79b7f6bd010f2
#
_entry.id   55bb086e2a11771d4ad79b7f6bd010f2
#
_cell.length_a   1.000
_cell.length_b   1.000
_cell.length_c   1.000
_cell.angle_alpha   90.00
_cell.angle_beta   90.00
_cell.angle_gamma   90.00
#
_symmetry.space_group_name_H-M   'P 1'
#
loop_
_entity.id
_entity.type
_entity.pdbx_description
1 polymer ?
#
loop_
_entity_poly.entity_id
_entity_poly.type
_entity_poly.pdbx_seq_one_letter_code
_entity_poly.pdbx_strand_id
1 'polypeptide(L)'
;MTDLGSPPRPRAETRRAQSSNGSLDSSHDLLQSLQAMRGGDFSVRMRGDYLGIDGKIADAFNEIATANERMAQQLARVGQVVGREGQTRQRVNFGLASGAWADMESSVNTLIDDLLWPTREVTRAVAAVAQGDLLQTVQLDVEGRPLRGEFLQSANIVNTMIKQLSVFTSEVTRVAREVGTEGKIGRAHV
;
A
#
# COMPACT_ATOMS: atom_id res chain seq x y z
N MET A 1 85.56 -0.29 24.85
CA MET A 1 84.40 0.56 24.53
C MET A 1 83.52 -0.27 23.60
N THR A 2 82.52 -0.92 24.17
CA THR A 2 81.62 -1.85 23.50
C THR A 2 80.36 -1.09 23.16
N ASP A 3 80.13 -0.99 21.86
CA ASP A 3 78.87 -0.41 21.26
C ASP A 3 77.75 -1.38 21.46
N LEU A 4 76.72 -1.00 22.21
CA LEU A 4 75.47 -1.75 22.43
C LEU A 4 74.44 -1.31 21.39
N GLY A 5 74.37 -2.09 20.31
CA GLY A 5 73.32 -1.92 19.29
C GLY A 5 71.92 -2.01 19.86
N SER A 6 71.11 -1.00 19.61
CA SER A 6 69.69 -0.94 19.95
C SER A 6 68.86 -2.03 19.24
N PRO A 7 67.88 -2.68 19.89
CA PRO A 7 67.07 -3.74 19.28
C PRO A 7 66.11 -3.13 18.26
N PRO A 8 65.78 -3.88 17.17
CA PRO A 8 64.86 -3.40 16.16
C PRO A 8 63.44 -3.38 16.70
N ARG A 9 62.71 -2.31 16.33
CA ARG A 9 61.32 -2.04 16.74
C ARG A 9 60.33 -2.98 16.06
N PRO A 10 59.46 -3.70 16.76
CA PRO A 10 58.42 -4.54 16.15
C PRO A 10 57.17 -3.67 15.88
N ARG A 11 57.18 -2.88 14.80
CA ARG A 11 56.04 -1.98 14.49
C ARG A 11 55.19 -2.40 13.28
N ALA A 12 55.64 -3.31 12.44
CA ALA A 12 54.98 -3.72 11.22
C ALA A 12 54.10 -4.96 11.40
N GLU A 13 54.51 -5.93 12.21
CA GLU A 13 53.77 -7.19 12.39
C GLU A 13 52.54 -7.03 13.27
N THR A 14 52.57 -6.21 14.31
CA THR A 14 51.41 -5.94 15.18
C THR A 14 50.29 -5.23 14.45
N ARG A 15 50.60 -4.35 13.49
CA ARG A 15 49.61 -3.63 12.70
C ARG A 15 48.93 -4.52 11.66
N ARG A 16 49.66 -5.53 11.13
CA ARG A 16 49.11 -6.48 10.15
C ARG A 16 48.21 -7.52 10.82
N ALA A 17 48.51 -7.96 12.03
CA ALA A 17 47.70 -8.88 12.81
C ALA A 17 46.39 -8.23 13.32
N GLN A 18 46.43 -6.96 13.73
CA GLN A 18 45.25 -6.20 14.14
C GLN A 18 44.30 -5.91 12.96
N SER A 19 44.86 -5.65 11.77
CA SER A 19 44.09 -5.44 10.54
C SER A 19 43.40 -6.73 10.07
N SER A 20 44.02 -7.90 10.19
CA SER A 20 43.44 -9.18 9.79
C SER A 20 42.33 -9.66 10.76
N ASN A 21 42.48 -9.43 12.08
CA ASN A 21 41.42 -9.77 13.03
C ASN A 21 40.16 -8.88 12.85
N GLY A 22 40.35 -7.58 12.61
CA GLY A 22 39.22 -6.66 12.35
C GLY A 22 38.44 -7.01 11.10
N SER A 23 39.11 -7.47 10.02
CA SER A 23 38.45 -7.90 8.77
C SER A 23 37.72 -9.24 8.91
N LEU A 24 38.22 -10.15 9.76
CA LEU A 24 37.51 -11.41 10.04
C LEU A 24 36.26 -11.16 10.89
N ASP A 25 36.30 -10.25 11.85
CA ASP A 25 35.17 -9.85 12.68
C ASP A 25 34.09 -9.18 11.86
N SER A 26 34.46 -8.27 10.94
CA SER A 26 33.46 -7.59 10.06
C SER A 26 32.79 -8.56 9.08
N SER A 27 33.55 -9.51 8.52
CA SER A 27 32.99 -10.54 7.62
C SER A 27 32.05 -11.51 8.33
N HIS A 28 32.35 -11.86 9.57
CA HIS A 28 31.48 -12.72 10.39
C HIS A 28 30.19 -11.98 10.78
N ASP A 29 30.29 -10.71 11.20
CA ASP A 29 29.14 -9.86 11.52
C ASP A 29 28.23 -9.65 10.30
N LEU A 30 28.83 -9.41 9.13
CA LEU A 30 28.09 -9.30 7.86
C LEU A 30 27.34 -10.60 7.54
N LEU A 31 28.01 -11.76 7.64
CA LEU A 31 27.39 -13.04 7.38
C LEU A 31 26.21 -13.30 8.33
N GLN A 32 26.38 -13.05 9.61
CA GLN A 32 25.33 -13.20 10.61
C GLN A 32 24.14 -12.27 10.32
N SER A 33 24.43 -11.02 10.00
CA SER A 33 23.42 -10.01 9.67
C SER A 33 22.65 -10.35 8.40
N LEU A 34 23.34 -10.85 7.35
CA LEU A 34 22.70 -11.34 6.13
C LEU A 34 21.83 -12.58 6.37
N GLN A 35 22.26 -13.48 7.27
CA GLN A 35 21.46 -14.65 7.64
C GLN A 35 20.17 -14.27 8.38
N ALA A 36 20.25 -13.31 9.29
CA ALA A 36 19.07 -12.76 9.97
C ALA A 36 18.12 -12.08 8.98
N MET A 37 18.66 -11.22 8.10
CA MET A 37 17.87 -10.57 7.04
C MET A 37 17.20 -11.59 6.11
N ARG A 38 17.90 -12.66 5.72
CA ARG A 38 17.34 -13.77 4.94
C ARG A 38 16.19 -14.45 5.67
N GLY A 39 16.23 -14.50 6.99
CA GLY A 39 15.14 -15.01 7.84
C GLY A 39 13.97 -14.04 8.01
N GLY A 40 14.04 -12.84 7.43
CA GLY A 40 13.01 -11.79 7.56
C GLY A 40 13.19 -10.86 8.76
N ASP A 41 14.31 -10.98 9.51
CA ASP A 41 14.64 -10.02 10.57
C ASP A 41 15.31 -8.79 9.97
N PHE A 42 14.52 -7.78 9.70
CA PHE A 42 14.99 -6.49 9.19
C PHE A 42 15.39 -5.52 10.31
N SER A 43 15.27 -5.91 11.56
CA SER A 43 15.74 -5.09 12.71
C SER A 43 17.23 -5.18 12.95
N VAL A 44 17.88 -6.21 12.38
CA VAL A 44 19.32 -6.44 12.52
C VAL A 44 20.13 -5.26 11.98
N ARG A 45 21.22 -4.93 12.67
CA ARG A 45 22.16 -3.88 12.24
C ARG A 45 23.59 -4.36 12.44
N MET A 46 24.46 -4.04 11.49
CA MET A 46 25.90 -4.14 11.67
C MET A 46 26.40 -2.99 12.54
N ARG A 47 27.50 -3.23 13.26
CA ARG A 47 28.15 -2.20 14.09
C ARG A 47 28.64 -1.04 13.24
N GLY A 48 28.55 0.17 13.77
CA GLY A 48 28.96 1.42 13.09
C GLY A 48 30.40 1.84 13.35
N ASP A 49 31.22 1.01 14.04
CA ASP A 49 32.59 1.33 14.42
C ASP A 49 33.65 0.78 13.44
N TYR A 50 33.21 0.14 12.36
CA TYR A 50 34.11 -0.32 11.30
C TYR A 50 34.68 0.84 10.50
N LEU A 51 35.92 0.70 10.04
CA LEU A 51 36.65 1.72 9.27
C LEU A 51 36.88 1.27 7.82
N GLY A 52 37.08 2.24 6.93
CA GLY A 52 37.42 1.97 5.56
C GLY A 52 36.27 1.30 4.77
N ILE A 53 36.58 0.23 4.06
CA ILE A 53 35.59 -0.48 3.22
C ILE A 53 34.56 -1.23 4.08
N ASP A 54 34.98 -1.77 5.24
CA ASP A 54 34.10 -2.50 6.13
C ASP A 54 33.01 -1.60 6.73
N GLY A 55 33.37 -0.34 7.05
CA GLY A 55 32.40 0.68 7.48
C GLY A 55 31.40 1.02 6.38
N LYS A 56 31.84 1.18 5.14
CA LYS A 56 30.93 1.41 3.99
C LYS A 56 29.99 0.24 3.75
N ILE A 57 30.46 -0.99 3.95
CA ILE A 57 29.60 -2.20 3.83
C ILE A 57 28.56 -2.20 4.94
N ALA A 58 28.95 -1.89 6.19
CA ALA A 58 28.03 -1.80 7.31
C ALA A 58 26.97 -0.71 7.12
N ASP A 59 27.36 0.46 6.64
CA ASP A 59 26.44 1.56 6.33
C ASP A 59 25.43 1.14 5.25
N ALA A 60 25.92 0.61 4.13
CA ALA A 60 25.04 0.16 3.03
C ALA A 60 24.09 -0.96 3.48
N PHE A 61 24.58 -1.94 4.27
CA PHE A 61 23.74 -2.98 4.83
C PHE A 61 22.64 -2.40 5.73
N ASN A 62 23.01 -1.49 6.64
CA ASN A 62 22.09 -0.87 7.58
C ASN A 62 21.03 -0.02 6.88
N GLU A 63 21.39 0.66 5.78
CA GLU A 63 20.44 1.38 4.94
C GLU A 63 19.43 0.44 4.28
N ILE A 64 19.89 -0.69 3.71
CA ILE A 64 19.02 -1.71 3.11
C ILE A 64 18.12 -2.33 4.17
N ALA A 65 18.65 -2.70 5.34
CA ALA A 65 17.87 -3.25 6.44
C ALA A 65 16.76 -2.27 6.88
N THR A 66 17.12 -0.99 7.04
CA THR A 66 16.16 0.08 7.41
C THR A 66 15.07 0.25 6.36
N ALA A 67 15.42 0.19 5.08
CA ALA A 67 14.43 0.28 3.99
C ALA A 67 13.42 -0.87 4.04
N ASN A 68 13.91 -2.11 4.20
CA ASN A 68 13.06 -3.30 4.31
C ASN A 68 12.17 -3.26 5.56
N GLU A 69 12.72 -2.84 6.70
CA GLU A 69 11.97 -2.70 7.95
C GLU A 69 10.82 -1.69 7.80
N ARG A 70 11.09 -0.52 7.22
CA ARG A 70 10.06 0.50 6.93
C ARG A 70 8.99 -0.03 6.00
N MET A 71 9.38 -0.72 4.93
CA MET A 71 8.44 -1.32 3.99
C MET A 71 7.51 -2.32 4.71
N ALA A 72 8.06 -3.25 5.49
CA ALA A 72 7.29 -4.23 6.25
C ALA A 72 6.31 -3.55 7.22
N GLN A 73 6.78 -2.57 7.97
CA GLN A 73 5.94 -1.80 8.91
C GLN A 73 4.82 -1.03 8.22
N GLN A 74 5.11 -0.35 7.10
CA GLN A 74 4.11 0.41 6.35
C GLN A 74 3.06 -0.50 5.70
N LEU A 75 3.47 -1.64 5.14
CA LEU A 75 2.53 -2.63 4.60
C LEU A 75 1.61 -3.20 5.69
N ALA A 76 2.17 -3.58 6.84
CA ALA A 76 1.39 -4.06 7.98
C ALA A 76 0.41 -2.98 8.47
N ARG A 77 0.87 -1.72 8.61
CA ARG A 77 0.04 -0.59 9.03
C ARG A 77 -1.12 -0.35 8.06
N VAL A 78 -0.84 -0.28 6.75
CA VAL A 78 -1.88 -0.03 5.75
C VAL A 78 -2.84 -1.20 5.66
N GLY A 79 -2.36 -2.45 5.75
CA GLY A 79 -3.23 -3.62 5.83
C GLY A 79 -4.19 -3.58 7.02
N GLN A 80 -3.74 -3.11 8.17
CA GLN A 80 -4.59 -2.91 9.34
C GLN A 80 -5.57 -1.74 9.13
N VAL A 81 -5.05 -0.56 8.82
CA VAL A 81 -5.83 0.69 8.81
C VAL A 81 -6.80 0.76 7.63
N VAL A 82 -6.36 0.38 6.43
CA VAL A 82 -7.23 0.38 5.23
C VAL A 82 -8.10 -0.86 5.19
N GLY A 83 -7.49 -2.06 5.39
CA GLY A 83 -8.17 -3.33 5.20
C GLY A 83 -9.14 -3.69 6.32
N ARG A 84 -8.81 -3.42 7.59
CA ARG A 84 -9.64 -3.81 8.74
C ARG A 84 -10.42 -2.67 9.36
N GLU A 85 -9.84 -1.47 9.41
CA GLU A 85 -10.49 -0.30 10.02
C GLU A 85 -11.26 0.55 9.00
N GLY A 86 -11.13 0.26 7.71
CA GLY A 86 -11.86 0.96 6.65
C GLY A 86 -11.41 2.41 6.40
N GLN A 87 -10.24 2.82 6.90
CA GLN A 87 -9.68 4.16 6.68
C GLN A 87 -9.08 4.27 5.27
N THR A 88 -9.92 4.30 4.27
CA THR A 88 -9.56 4.13 2.85
C THR A 88 -8.71 5.24 2.24
N ARG A 89 -8.38 6.31 2.98
CA ARG A 89 -7.53 7.42 2.52
C ARG A 89 -6.04 7.21 2.79
N GLN A 90 -5.69 6.21 3.60
CA GLN A 90 -4.30 5.94 3.95
C GLN A 90 -3.57 5.27 2.79
N ARG A 91 -2.28 5.58 2.66
CA ARG A 91 -1.38 5.04 1.64
C ARG A 91 -0.07 4.61 2.30
N VAL A 92 0.67 3.72 1.64
CA VAL A 92 2.04 3.42 2.04
C VAL A 92 2.95 4.59 1.71
N ASN A 93 3.95 4.78 2.57
CA ASN A 93 5.06 5.69 2.31
C ASN A 93 6.34 5.05 2.88
N PHE A 94 7.19 4.57 1.99
CA PHE A 94 8.45 3.93 2.37
C PHE A 94 9.55 4.94 2.64
N GLY A 95 9.36 6.21 2.24
CA GLY A 95 10.33 7.28 2.41
C GLY A 95 11.57 7.13 1.51
N LEU A 96 11.44 6.37 0.42
CA LEU A 96 12.49 6.12 -0.55
C LEU A 96 12.07 6.73 -1.87
N ALA A 97 12.82 7.71 -2.35
CA ALA A 97 12.41 8.57 -3.46
C ALA A 97 12.80 8.05 -4.86
N SER A 98 13.45 6.87 -5.00
CA SER A 98 14.01 6.46 -6.28
C SER A 98 14.09 4.95 -6.49
N GLY A 99 14.18 4.54 -7.78
CA GLY A 99 14.37 3.16 -8.19
C GLY A 99 13.21 2.25 -7.84
N ALA A 100 13.46 0.94 -7.79
CA ALA A 100 12.45 -0.09 -7.56
C ALA A 100 11.66 0.09 -6.26
N TRP A 101 12.20 0.75 -5.25
CA TRP A 101 11.49 1.06 -4.02
C TRP A 101 10.33 2.04 -4.24
N ALA A 102 10.58 3.10 -5.04
CA ALA A 102 9.53 4.04 -5.41
C ALA A 102 8.46 3.39 -6.31
N ASP A 103 8.88 2.50 -7.21
CA ASP A 103 7.97 1.74 -8.08
C ASP A 103 7.07 0.80 -7.27
N MET A 104 7.61 0.14 -6.24
CA MET A 104 6.82 -0.68 -5.31
C MET A 104 5.82 0.15 -4.50
N GLU A 105 6.23 1.31 -3.97
CA GLU A 105 5.33 2.24 -3.27
C GLU A 105 4.18 2.67 -4.18
N SER A 106 4.50 3.11 -5.39
CA SER A 106 3.52 3.52 -6.40
C SER A 106 2.57 2.38 -6.76
N SER A 107 3.10 1.17 -6.99
CA SER A 107 2.31 -0.01 -7.36
C SER A 107 1.31 -0.40 -6.26
N VAL A 108 1.75 -0.39 -4.99
CA VAL A 108 0.86 -0.70 -3.86
C VAL A 108 -0.22 0.38 -3.71
N ASN A 109 0.13 1.66 -3.84
CA ASN A 109 -0.82 2.75 -3.75
C ASN A 109 -1.83 2.72 -4.89
N THR A 110 -1.40 2.42 -6.11
CA THR A 110 -2.28 2.22 -7.28
C THR A 110 -3.23 1.04 -7.04
N LEU A 111 -2.73 -0.09 -6.55
CA LEU A 111 -3.57 -1.24 -6.21
C LEU A 111 -4.67 -0.88 -5.21
N ILE A 112 -4.33 -0.13 -4.17
CA ILE A 112 -5.32 0.35 -3.18
C ILE A 112 -6.37 1.24 -3.86
N ASP A 113 -5.96 2.16 -4.73
CA ASP A 113 -6.89 3.03 -5.45
C ASP A 113 -7.81 2.24 -6.38
N ASP A 114 -7.26 1.31 -7.14
CA ASP A 114 -8.02 0.47 -8.09
C ASP A 114 -9.03 -0.45 -7.40
N LEU A 115 -8.76 -0.88 -6.17
CA LEU A 115 -9.72 -1.66 -5.37
C LEU A 115 -10.80 -0.79 -4.72
N LEU A 116 -10.46 0.41 -4.30
CA LEU A 116 -11.37 1.29 -3.55
C LEU A 116 -12.28 2.13 -4.44
N TRP A 117 -11.83 2.49 -5.63
CA TRP A 117 -12.61 3.31 -6.52
C TRP A 117 -13.96 2.68 -6.93
N PRO A 118 -14.04 1.43 -7.41
CA PRO A 118 -15.32 0.81 -7.77
C PRO A 118 -16.29 0.73 -6.60
N THR A 119 -15.78 0.42 -5.41
CA THR A 119 -16.56 0.34 -4.19
C THR A 119 -17.18 1.69 -3.82
N ARG A 120 -16.44 2.79 -3.98
CA ARG A 120 -16.95 4.15 -3.74
C ARG A 120 -18.04 4.52 -4.74
N GLU A 121 -17.89 4.18 -6.01
CA GLU A 121 -18.87 4.45 -7.04
C GLU A 121 -20.19 3.70 -6.80
N VAL A 122 -20.10 2.42 -6.44
CA VAL A 122 -21.28 1.64 -6.05
C VAL A 122 -21.96 2.26 -4.82
N THR A 123 -21.19 2.61 -3.79
CA THR A 123 -21.73 3.25 -2.58
C THR A 123 -22.40 4.58 -2.91
N ARG A 124 -21.81 5.40 -3.78
CA ARG A 124 -22.38 6.68 -4.24
C ARG A 124 -23.74 6.47 -4.92
N ALA A 125 -23.81 5.53 -5.85
CA ALA A 125 -25.06 5.22 -6.57
C ALA A 125 -26.15 4.69 -5.63
N VAL A 126 -25.82 3.77 -4.72
CA VAL A 126 -26.75 3.24 -3.72
C VAL A 126 -27.24 4.34 -2.77
N ALA A 127 -26.36 5.26 -2.35
CA ALA A 127 -26.75 6.40 -1.51
C ALA A 127 -27.70 7.35 -2.24
N ALA A 128 -27.51 7.59 -3.53
CA ALA A 128 -28.44 8.39 -4.36
C ALA A 128 -29.83 7.73 -4.43
N VAL A 129 -29.88 6.42 -4.65
CA VAL A 129 -31.14 5.65 -4.64
C VAL A 129 -31.86 5.78 -3.29
N ALA A 130 -31.14 5.68 -2.19
CA ALA A 130 -31.72 5.85 -0.85
C ALA A 130 -32.32 7.25 -0.61
N GLN A 131 -31.86 8.26 -1.35
CA GLN A 131 -32.40 9.62 -1.35
C GLN A 131 -33.51 9.83 -2.39
N GLY A 132 -33.89 8.80 -3.13
CA GLY A 132 -34.90 8.85 -4.18
C GLY A 132 -34.39 9.33 -5.55
N ASP A 133 -33.09 9.56 -5.70
CA ASP A 133 -32.48 9.90 -6.98
C ASP A 133 -32.15 8.60 -7.76
N LEU A 134 -33.07 8.23 -8.65
CA LEU A 134 -32.96 7.06 -9.51
C LEU A 134 -32.30 7.36 -10.87
N LEU A 135 -31.78 8.55 -11.05
CA LEU A 135 -31.06 8.95 -12.28
C LEU A 135 -29.55 8.67 -12.18
N GLN A 136 -29.04 8.55 -10.97
CA GLN A 136 -27.63 8.27 -10.72
C GLN A 136 -27.33 6.80 -10.93
N THR A 137 -26.34 6.50 -11.75
CA THR A 137 -25.85 5.14 -12.00
C THR A 137 -24.40 5.01 -11.61
N VAL A 138 -23.93 3.77 -11.43
CA VAL A 138 -22.51 3.46 -11.29
C VAL A 138 -21.83 3.74 -12.62
N GLN A 139 -20.79 4.56 -12.61
CA GLN A 139 -19.97 4.81 -13.80
C GLN A 139 -19.13 3.58 -14.12
N LEU A 140 -19.17 3.13 -15.38
CA LEU A 140 -18.40 1.95 -15.82
C LEU A 140 -17.03 2.30 -16.35
N ASP A 141 -16.75 3.58 -16.59
CA ASP A 141 -15.46 4.13 -17.00
C ASP A 141 -15.24 5.46 -16.28
N VAL A 142 -14.07 5.67 -15.73
CA VAL A 142 -13.66 6.95 -15.17
C VAL A 142 -12.24 7.28 -15.65
N GLU A 143 -12.11 8.42 -16.29
CA GLU A 143 -10.83 8.94 -16.81
C GLU A 143 -10.13 7.95 -17.76
N GLY A 144 -10.91 7.20 -18.59
CA GLY A 144 -10.37 6.23 -19.53
C GLY A 144 -9.94 4.90 -18.88
N ARG A 145 -10.33 4.65 -17.64
CA ARG A 145 -10.14 3.35 -16.94
C ARG A 145 -11.47 2.64 -16.81
N PRO A 146 -11.79 1.69 -17.71
CA PRO A 146 -13.03 0.93 -17.64
C PRO A 146 -12.99 -0.11 -16.51
N LEU A 147 -14.10 -0.29 -15.81
CA LEU A 147 -14.29 -1.41 -14.90
C LEU A 147 -14.17 -2.74 -15.63
N ARG A 148 -13.60 -3.74 -14.95
CA ARG A 148 -13.43 -5.08 -15.49
C ARG A 148 -13.76 -6.16 -14.46
N GLY A 149 -13.94 -7.40 -14.93
CA GLY A 149 -14.14 -8.55 -14.07
C GLY A 149 -15.31 -8.38 -13.10
N GLU A 150 -15.12 -8.76 -11.86
CA GLU A 150 -16.15 -8.73 -10.81
C GLU A 150 -16.66 -7.32 -10.50
N PHE A 151 -15.83 -6.30 -10.64
CA PHE A 151 -16.23 -4.91 -10.44
C PHE A 151 -17.23 -4.46 -11.50
N LEU A 152 -16.99 -4.81 -12.77
CA LEU A 152 -17.93 -4.54 -13.86
C LEU A 152 -19.26 -5.29 -13.65
N GLN A 153 -19.19 -6.54 -13.22
CA GLN A 153 -20.39 -7.33 -12.93
C GLN A 153 -21.22 -6.71 -11.80
N SER A 154 -20.58 -6.32 -10.70
CA SER A 154 -21.24 -5.66 -9.57
C SER A 154 -21.88 -4.33 -9.97
N ALA A 155 -21.18 -3.51 -10.74
CA ALA A 155 -21.69 -2.24 -11.26
C ALA A 155 -22.93 -2.44 -12.15
N ASN A 156 -22.92 -3.44 -13.04
CA ASN A 156 -24.05 -3.77 -13.91
C ASN A 156 -25.26 -4.28 -13.12
N ILE A 157 -25.05 -5.07 -12.07
CA ILE A 157 -26.15 -5.53 -11.18
C ILE A 157 -26.81 -4.33 -10.53
N VAL A 158 -26.03 -3.40 -9.96
CA VAL A 158 -26.55 -2.19 -9.31
C VAL A 158 -27.27 -1.30 -10.32
N ASN A 159 -26.71 -1.07 -11.51
CA ASN A 159 -27.34 -0.29 -12.56
C ASN A 159 -28.67 -0.92 -13.03
N THR A 160 -28.74 -2.24 -13.13
CA THR A 160 -29.97 -2.96 -13.45
C THR A 160 -31.03 -2.77 -12.36
N MET A 161 -30.65 -2.88 -11.10
CA MET A 161 -31.54 -2.64 -9.95
C MET A 161 -32.09 -1.21 -9.97
N ILE A 162 -31.27 -0.20 -10.20
CA ILE A 162 -31.68 1.20 -10.29
C ILE A 162 -32.70 1.39 -11.41
N LYS A 163 -32.45 0.82 -12.58
CA LYS A 163 -33.37 0.86 -13.72
C LYS A 163 -34.72 0.25 -13.38
N GLN A 164 -34.74 -0.92 -12.74
CA GLN A 164 -36.01 -1.58 -12.35
C GLN A 164 -36.80 -0.76 -11.34
N LEU A 165 -36.11 -0.15 -10.34
CA LEU A 165 -36.75 0.75 -9.38
C LEU A 165 -37.33 2.00 -10.05
N SER A 166 -36.63 2.58 -11.02
CA SER A 166 -37.14 3.73 -11.80
C SER A 166 -38.40 3.40 -12.59
N VAL A 167 -38.43 2.24 -13.28
CA VAL A 167 -39.61 1.75 -14.00
C VAL A 167 -40.78 1.53 -13.03
N PHE A 168 -40.55 0.84 -11.92
CA PHE A 168 -41.55 0.59 -10.90
C PHE A 168 -42.17 1.89 -10.36
N THR A 169 -41.33 2.85 -9.98
CA THR A 169 -41.80 4.15 -9.47
C THR A 169 -42.61 4.91 -10.50
N SER A 170 -42.21 4.86 -11.78
CA SER A 170 -42.96 5.49 -12.88
C SER A 170 -44.34 4.86 -13.06
N GLU A 171 -44.44 3.52 -13.03
CA GLU A 171 -45.72 2.79 -13.17
C GLU A 171 -46.63 3.05 -11.97
N VAL A 172 -46.11 3.02 -10.73
CA VAL A 172 -46.90 3.37 -9.55
C VAL A 172 -47.45 4.78 -9.63
N THR A 173 -46.64 5.74 -10.07
CA THR A 173 -47.05 7.14 -10.23
C THR A 173 -48.14 7.26 -11.32
N ARG A 174 -48.00 6.55 -12.43
CA ARG A 174 -49.02 6.51 -13.50
C ARG A 174 -50.34 5.97 -12.99
N VAL A 175 -50.36 4.80 -12.35
CA VAL A 175 -51.53 4.18 -11.77
C VAL A 175 -52.22 5.08 -10.74
N ALA A 176 -51.42 5.66 -9.82
CA ALA A 176 -51.94 6.59 -8.81
C ALA A 176 -52.62 7.82 -9.43
N ARG A 177 -52.11 8.35 -10.55
CA ARG A 177 -52.70 9.46 -11.28
C ARG A 177 -53.98 9.05 -11.97
N GLU A 178 -54.03 7.90 -12.64
CA GLU A 178 -55.22 7.37 -13.31
C GLU A 178 -56.35 7.14 -12.32
N VAL A 179 -56.09 6.44 -11.21
CA VAL A 179 -57.08 6.21 -10.15
C VAL A 179 -57.57 7.52 -9.53
N GLY A 180 -56.66 8.49 -9.31
CA GLY A 180 -56.98 9.80 -8.74
C GLY A 180 -57.85 10.65 -9.67
N THR A 181 -57.71 10.54 -10.99
CA THR A 181 -58.54 11.25 -11.99
C THR A 181 -59.86 10.55 -12.22
N GLU A 182 -59.93 9.23 -12.32
CA GLU A 182 -61.20 8.46 -12.48
C GLU A 182 -62.07 8.57 -11.22
N GLY A 183 -61.50 8.57 -10.03
CA GLY A 183 -62.23 8.80 -8.78
C GLY A 183 -62.92 10.16 -8.66
N LYS A 184 -62.48 11.18 -9.41
CA LYS A 184 -63.14 12.49 -9.50
C LYS A 184 -64.29 12.50 -10.49
N ILE A 185 -64.27 11.67 -11.55
CA ILE A 185 -65.34 11.56 -12.55
C ILE A 185 -66.55 10.84 -11.95
N GLY A 186 -66.35 9.83 -11.10
CA GLY A 186 -67.42 9.10 -10.41
C GLY A 186 -68.21 9.93 -9.39
N ARG A 187 -67.73 11.11 -8.94
CA ARG A 187 -68.45 12.01 -8.04
C ARG A 187 -69.20 13.14 -8.72
N ALA A 188 -69.15 13.24 -10.03
CA ALA A 188 -69.82 14.27 -10.79
C ALA A 188 -71.22 13.87 -11.36
N HIS A 189 -71.71 12.63 -11.04
CA HIS A 189 -72.94 12.10 -11.45
C HIS A 189 -73.85 11.68 -10.26
N VAL A 190 -74.04 12.54 -9.27
CA VAL A 190 -75.12 12.43 -8.29
C VAL A 190 -75.78 13.78 -8.11
#